data_3065ba1c256c8509c2f08fd35adaff53
#
_entry.id   3065ba1c256c8509c2f08fd35adaff53
#
_cell.length_a   1.000
_cell.length_b   1.000
_cell.length_c   1.000
_cell.angle_alpha   90.00
_cell.angle_beta   90.00
_cell.angle_gamma   90.00
#
_symmetry.space_group_name_H-M   'P 1'
#
loop_
_entity.id
_entity.type
_entity.pdbx_description
1 polymer ?
#
loop_
_entity_poly.entity_id
_entity_poly.type
_entity_poly.pdbx_seq_one_letter_code
_entity_poly.pdbx_strand_id
1 'polypeptide(L)'
;MTAKTTITGLGHTIFLCGLLVVAFVAPGFLAAERWTIGLTTGDAGIEALVVDGNSSSSPTVLLVGGLQGRDATSEAVSREASAYDAMSKERRRFRLIALPVANPDGRALQFPPSGVAYRDNAESHVLWRWIGIQAPDLVMVMGESGAGLAEALPQNSVGFVGKIPAAQVLSTRAGVLDSLPAQIPFSEAHLEIDRRRSRSPRAVAEQLATVYGRDFNQVGYIPAMALIAQLRLGNTADVMRLVEPYLTGARDSFAMPSQSSLAAHMLFYEIARRTGDERAAKLVLRAAGSGFTADGSLREFMPLHGGWSDSLFMDIPILAKAGALSGDRRYFDMAARHFAFMQKIVGRPDGLYRHQASAEAAWGRGNGFAALGLALTLTDFPKDHPEYPALLAAFQKHMQALSRYQDENGMFREVIDYPGAYPEYSGTSMIATAMVRGIRKGWLEASVYQPVVDRAWKAIVVRTASDGRLFDVAESTGTRGLTSSDYLRRAAILDRDPRGGAFAMIFATEVAGIGVEF
;
A
#
# COMPACT_ATOMS: atom_id res chain seq x y z
N MET A 1 44.94 -71.91 3.56
CA MET A 1 46.06 -71.33 2.77
C MET A 1 45.66 -69.88 2.54
N THR A 2 46.18 -69.06 3.41
CA THR A 2 47.29 -68.12 3.26
C THR A 2 46.97 -67.01 2.24
N ALA A 3 47.04 -65.74 2.49
CA ALA A 3 48.02 -64.98 3.23
C ALA A 3 47.44 -63.64 3.67
N LYS A 4 47.90 -63.18 4.83
CA LYS A 4 47.84 -61.83 5.34
C LYS A 4 48.84 -60.96 4.56
N THR A 5 48.45 -59.72 4.25
CA THR A 5 49.44 -58.68 4.02
C THR A 5 49.02 -57.41 4.76
N THR A 6 49.80 -57.06 5.71
CA THR A 6 49.79 -55.84 6.55
C THR A 6 50.46 -54.72 5.76
N ILE A 7 49.87 -53.54 5.67
CA ILE A 7 50.57 -52.33 5.27
C ILE A 7 50.34 -51.26 6.37
N THR A 8 51.44 -50.88 6.97
CA THR A 8 51.65 -49.89 7.99
C THR A 8 51.43 -48.48 7.45
N GLY A 9 50.81 -47.64 8.29
CA GLY A 9 50.49 -46.26 8.01
C GLY A 9 51.71 -45.32 8.05
N LEU A 10 51.55 -44.20 7.37
CA LEU A 10 52.28 -42.97 7.63
C LEU A 10 51.28 -41.85 7.84
N GLY A 11 51.25 -41.33 9.07
CA GLY A 11 50.48 -40.16 9.40
C GLY A 11 51.09 -38.90 8.76
N HIS A 12 50.24 -38.15 8.06
CA HIS A 12 50.55 -36.78 7.68
C HIS A 12 49.63 -35.85 8.48
N THR A 13 50.25 -35.18 9.45
CA THR A 13 49.65 -34.07 10.19
C THR A 13 49.66 -32.84 9.29
N ILE A 14 48.51 -32.44 8.76
CA ILE A 14 48.35 -31.20 8.03
C ILE A 14 48.03 -30.10 9.05
N PHE A 15 48.99 -29.21 9.28
CA PHE A 15 48.78 -27.94 9.98
C PHE A 15 48.02 -26.99 9.04
N LEU A 16 46.73 -26.78 9.31
CA LEU A 16 45.98 -25.70 8.69
C LEU A 16 46.32 -24.38 9.41
N CYS A 17 47.20 -23.58 8.81
CA CYS A 17 47.36 -22.18 9.17
C CYS A 17 46.11 -21.42 8.70
N GLY A 18 45.17 -21.15 9.62
CA GLY A 18 44.05 -20.25 9.37
C GLY A 18 44.54 -18.82 9.21
N LEU A 19 44.58 -18.33 7.96
CA LEU A 19 44.72 -16.90 7.69
C LEU A 19 43.39 -16.21 8.09
N LEU A 20 43.43 -15.52 9.24
CA LEU A 20 42.36 -14.60 9.63
C LEU A 20 42.44 -13.38 8.70
N VAL A 21 41.64 -13.37 7.62
CA VAL A 21 41.44 -12.15 6.82
C VAL A 21 40.51 -11.26 7.62
N VAL A 22 41.08 -10.34 8.40
CA VAL A 22 40.37 -9.22 8.96
C VAL A 22 40.04 -8.31 7.77
N ALA A 23 38.82 -8.44 7.24
CA ALA A 23 38.29 -7.48 6.31
C ALA A 23 38.10 -6.16 7.07
N PHE A 24 39.02 -5.22 6.86
CA PHE A 24 38.79 -3.82 7.19
C PHE A 24 37.57 -3.37 6.35
N VAL A 25 36.38 -3.36 6.96
CA VAL A 25 35.26 -2.61 6.42
C VAL A 25 35.64 -1.14 6.55
N ALA A 26 36.11 -0.54 5.47
CA ALA A 26 36.21 0.91 5.37
C ALA A 26 34.86 1.50 5.75
N PRO A 27 34.76 2.63 6.47
CA PRO A 27 33.52 3.30 6.73
C PRO A 27 32.85 3.54 5.37
N GLY A 28 31.76 2.80 5.09
CA GLY A 28 31.08 2.84 3.80
C GLY A 28 30.60 4.26 3.57
N PHE A 29 31.06 4.87 2.49
CA PHE A 29 30.29 5.91 1.84
C PHE A 29 28.91 5.30 1.57
N LEU A 30 27.86 5.83 2.20
CA LEU A 30 26.50 5.49 1.84
C LEU A 30 26.32 6.01 0.41
N ALA A 31 26.38 5.10 -0.54
CA ALA A 31 26.11 5.43 -1.94
C ALA A 31 24.69 5.98 -2.04
N ALA A 32 24.47 6.91 -2.96
CA ALA A 32 23.14 7.44 -3.24
C ALA A 32 22.11 6.32 -3.33
N GLU A 33 21.00 6.45 -2.62
CA GLU A 33 19.89 5.51 -2.73
C GLU A 33 19.29 5.59 -4.13
N ARG A 34 18.98 4.44 -4.71
CA ARG A 34 18.34 4.34 -6.03
C ARG A 34 16.90 3.88 -5.87
N TRP A 35 15.98 4.67 -6.40
CA TRP A 35 14.54 4.43 -6.32
C TRP A 35 13.94 4.28 -7.72
N THR A 36 13.12 3.26 -7.96
CA THR A 36 12.30 3.16 -9.17
C THR A 36 10.96 3.84 -8.88
N ILE A 37 10.78 5.05 -9.40
CA ILE A 37 9.64 5.93 -9.06
C ILE A 37 8.39 5.68 -9.89
N GLY A 38 8.52 4.96 -10.99
CA GLY A 38 7.41 4.64 -11.89
C GLY A 38 7.88 3.94 -13.15
N LEU A 39 6.93 3.63 -14.01
CA LEU A 39 7.13 3.02 -15.32
C LEU A 39 6.75 3.98 -16.44
N THR A 40 7.48 3.92 -17.53
CA THR A 40 7.09 4.55 -18.79
C THR A 40 5.95 3.78 -19.45
N THR A 41 5.39 4.33 -20.51
CA THR A 41 4.41 3.62 -21.37
C THR A 41 5.01 2.35 -22.00
N GLY A 42 6.32 2.29 -22.20
CA GLY A 42 7.05 1.11 -22.68
C GLY A 42 7.54 0.17 -21.57
N ASP A 43 7.06 0.33 -20.33
CA ASP A 43 7.46 -0.46 -19.14
C ASP A 43 8.91 -0.28 -18.71
N ALA A 44 9.62 0.76 -19.18
CA ALA A 44 10.94 1.10 -18.66
C ALA A 44 10.83 1.79 -17.28
N GLY A 45 11.70 1.44 -16.34
CA GLY A 45 11.75 2.07 -15.02
C GLY A 45 12.29 3.51 -15.12
N ILE A 46 11.64 4.43 -14.41
CA ILE A 46 12.14 5.79 -14.19
C ILE A 46 12.88 5.79 -12.86
N GLU A 47 14.19 6.08 -12.89
CA GLU A 47 15.08 5.95 -11.73
C GLU A 47 15.42 7.31 -11.13
N ALA A 48 15.33 7.41 -9.80
CA ALA A 48 15.81 8.54 -9.02
C ALA A 48 17.04 8.15 -8.19
N LEU A 49 17.97 9.07 -8.05
CA LEU A 49 19.09 9.00 -7.11
C LEU A 49 18.78 9.95 -5.96
N VAL A 50 18.87 9.49 -4.73
CA VAL A 50 18.58 10.26 -3.52
C VAL A 50 19.81 10.36 -2.64
N VAL A 51 20.18 11.57 -2.29
CA VAL A 51 21.30 11.89 -1.39
C VAL A 51 20.78 12.76 -0.26
N ASP A 52 20.85 12.26 0.97
CA ASP A 52 20.38 13.01 2.13
C ASP A 52 21.24 14.25 2.40
N GLY A 53 20.57 15.31 2.87
CA GLY A 53 21.21 16.51 3.38
C GLY A 53 21.87 16.30 4.75
N ASN A 54 22.45 17.37 5.28
CA ASN A 54 23.11 17.36 6.60
C ASN A 54 22.09 17.24 7.76
N SER A 55 20.83 17.55 7.52
CA SER A 55 19.73 17.49 8.49
C SER A 55 18.47 16.90 7.85
N SER A 56 17.61 16.29 8.67
CA SER A 56 16.27 15.85 8.26
C SER A 56 15.33 17.02 7.91
N SER A 57 15.65 18.23 8.34
CA SER A 57 14.95 19.48 8.01
C SER A 57 15.60 20.27 6.87
N SER A 58 16.61 19.69 6.18
CA SER A 58 17.21 20.33 5.02
C SER A 58 16.19 20.49 3.90
N PRO A 59 16.20 21.62 3.16
CA PRO A 59 15.36 21.76 1.97
C PRO A 59 15.68 20.68 0.94
N THR A 60 14.72 20.37 0.08
CA THR A 60 14.87 19.37 -0.97
C THR A 60 15.03 20.05 -2.34
N VAL A 61 16.10 19.70 -3.05
CA VAL A 61 16.33 20.10 -4.45
C VAL A 61 16.14 18.89 -5.35
N LEU A 62 15.34 19.05 -6.39
CA LEU A 62 15.14 18.05 -7.43
C LEU A 62 15.85 18.52 -8.72
N LEU A 63 16.75 17.69 -9.23
CA LEU A 63 17.46 17.93 -10.49
C LEU A 63 16.96 16.94 -11.55
N VAL A 64 16.44 17.45 -12.66
CA VAL A 64 15.77 16.66 -13.72
C VAL A 64 16.53 16.81 -15.04
N GLY A 65 16.90 15.67 -15.64
CA GLY A 65 17.45 15.58 -16.98
C GLY A 65 16.78 14.47 -17.78
N GLY A 66 17.17 14.32 -19.04
CA GLY A 66 16.70 13.24 -19.89
C GLY A 66 15.19 13.25 -20.14
N LEU A 67 14.57 14.43 -20.29
CA LEU A 67 13.13 14.56 -20.60
C LEU A 67 12.79 14.19 -22.04
N GLN A 68 13.78 14.05 -22.90
CA GLN A 68 13.64 13.58 -24.30
C GLN A 68 14.37 12.24 -24.54
N GLY A 69 14.56 11.45 -23.51
CA GLY A 69 15.41 10.28 -23.52
C GLY A 69 16.78 10.56 -22.96
N ARG A 70 17.71 9.62 -23.12
CA ARG A 70 19.09 9.77 -22.68
C ARG A 70 19.86 10.75 -23.60
N ASP A 71 20.35 11.84 -23.04
CA ASP A 71 21.05 12.92 -23.73
C ASP A 71 22.14 13.55 -22.85
N ALA A 72 22.71 14.68 -23.28
CA ALA A 72 23.72 15.43 -22.53
C ALA A 72 23.24 15.91 -21.15
N THR A 73 21.94 16.15 -20.98
CA THR A 73 21.37 16.54 -19.69
C THR A 73 21.38 15.37 -18.72
N SER A 74 21.18 14.15 -19.21
CA SER A 74 21.26 12.92 -18.39
C SER A 74 22.65 12.74 -17.80
N GLU A 75 23.68 12.99 -18.57
CA GLU A 75 25.08 12.93 -18.13
C GLU A 75 25.39 14.07 -17.14
N ALA A 76 24.88 15.27 -17.40
CA ALA A 76 25.05 16.41 -16.50
C ALA A 76 24.42 16.14 -15.12
N VAL A 77 23.17 15.66 -15.08
CA VAL A 77 22.48 15.29 -13.82
C VAL A 77 23.23 14.19 -13.08
N SER A 78 23.67 13.14 -13.79
CA SER A 78 24.44 12.04 -13.18
C SER A 78 25.74 12.54 -12.55
N ARG A 79 26.43 13.44 -13.21
CA ARG A 79 27.70 14.05 -12.78
C ARG A 79 27.50 14.91 -11.53
N GLU A 80 26.49 15.78 -11.52
CA GLU A 80 26.11 16.62 -10.37
C GLU A 80 25.73 15.76 -9.16
N ALA A 81 24.90 14.73 -9.36
CA ALA A 81 24.50 13.81 -8.29
C ALA A 81 25.71 13.08 -7.69
N SER A 82 26.61 12.58 -8.53
CA SER A 82 27.83 11.89 -8.08
C SER A 82 28.78 12.81 -7.32
N ALA A 83 28.95 14.06 -7.80
CA ALA A 83 29.77 15.05 -7.11
C ALA A 83 29.18 15.43 -5.74
N TYR A 84 27.85 15.56 -5.66
CA TYR A 84 27.15 15.85 -4.41
C TYR A 84 27.21 14.68 -3.42
N ASP A 85 27.07 13.45 -3.88
CA ASP A 85 27.19 12.25 -3.04
C ASP A 85 28.60 12.06 -2.51
N ALA A 86 29.63 12.47 -3.25
CA ALA A 86 31.02 12.46 -2.80
C ALA A 86 31.33 13.51 -1.70
N MET A 87 30.45 14.48 -1.44
CA MET A 87 30.63 15.44 -0.36
C MET A 87 30.43 14.77 1.01
N SER A 88 31.14 15.24 2.03
CA SER A 88 30.83 14.84 3.41
C SER A 88 29.43 15.32 3.79
N LYS A 89 28.76 14.57 4.66
CA LYS A 89 27.36 14.85 5.04
C LYS A 89 27.18 16.28 5.57
N GLU A 90 28.13 16.78 6.33
CA GLU A 90 28.11 18.14 6.93
C GLU A 90 28.08 19.25 5.88
N ARG A 91 28.62 19.01 4.70
CA ARG A 91 28.64 19.96 3.59
C ARG A 91 27.40 19.92 2.70
N ARG A 92 26.54 18.92 2.86
CA ARG A 92 25.32 18.73 2.05
C ARG A 92 24.21 19.66 2.57
N ARG A 93 24.08 20.83 1.97
CA ARG A 93 23.14 21.89 2.40
C ARG A 93 21.67 21.55 2.21
N PHE A 94 21.35 20.60 1.35
CA PHE A 94 19.98 20.19 1.01
C PHE A 94 19.92 18.68 0.79
N ARG A 95 18.75 18.11 0.79
CA ARG A 95 18.48 16.77 0.27
C ARG A 95 18.43 16.87 -1.25
N LEU A 96 19.30 16.15 -1.97
CA LEU A 96 19.29 16.11 -3.42
C LEU A 96 18.51 14.90 -3.90
N ILE A 97 17.57 15.14 -4.80
CA ILE A 97 16.97 14.10 -5.62
C ILE A 97 17.38 14.38 -7.06
N ALA A 98 17.84 13.38 -7.78
CA ALA A 98 18.27 13.52 -9.16
C ALA A 98 17.56 12.48 -10.04
N LEU A 99 16.99 12.94 -11.14
CA LEU A 99 16.41 12.13 -12.21
C LEU A 99 17.28 12.27 -13.48
N PRO A 100 18.31 11.43 -13.64
CA PRO A 100 19.19 11.54 -14.81
C PRO A 100 18.46 11.32 -16.14
N VAL A 101 17.53 10.34 -16.17
CA VAL A 101 16.71 10.03 -17.34
C VAL A 101 15.25 9.98 -16.90
N ALA A 102 14.62 11.14 -16.89
CA ALA A 102 13.23 11.26 -16.43
C ALA A 102 12.19 10.67 -17.40
N ASN A 103 12.57 10.47 -18.66
CA ASN A 103 11.72 9.92 -19.72
C ASN A 103 12.53 8.96 -20.61
N PRO A 104 12.80 7.73 -20.15
CA PRO A 104 13.63 6.77 -20.88
C PRO A 104 13.16 6.49 -22.31
N ASP A 105 11.86 6.49 -22.56
CA ASP A 105 11.28 6.21 -23.88
C ASP A 105 11.33 7.41 -24.85
N GLY A 106 11.66 8.61 -24.36
CA GLY A 106 11.73 9.84 -25.17
C GLY A 106 10.38 10.27 -25.77
N ARG A 107 9.26 9.81 -25.21
CA ARG A 107 7.91 10.17 -25.68
C ARG A 107 7.58 11.62 -25.36
N ALA A 108 6.62 12.20 -26.11
CA ALA A 108 6.15 13.55 -25.82
C ALA A 108 5.51 13.63 -24.41
N LEU A 109 6.01 14.54 -23.60
CA LEU A 109 5.49 14.82 -22.26
C LEU A 109 4.51 16.00 -22.29
N GLN A 110 3.62 16.04 -21.33
CA GLN A 110 2.67 17.13 -21.10
C GLN A 110 2.52 17.44 -19.62
N PHE A 111 2.67 18.71 -19.23
CA PHE A 111 2.51 19.15 -17.84
C PHE A 111 1.61 20.37 -17.72
N PRO A 112 0.59 20.38 -16.82
CA PRO A 112 0.09 19.23 -16.08
C PRO A 112 -0.33 18.07 -16.98
N PRO A 113 -0.24 16.80 -16.51
CA PRO A 113 -0.63 15.66 -17.31
C PRO A 113 -2.14 15.63 -17.56
N SER A 114 -2.55 15.13 -18.71
CA SER A 114 -3.94 14.91 -19.09
C SER A 114 -4.20 13.44 -19.40
N GLY A 115 -5.48 13.07 -19.52
CA GLY A 115 -5.87 11.70 -19.78
C GLY A 115 -5.97 10.85 -18.51
N VAL A 116 -6.06 9.52 -18.71
CA VAL A 116 -6.19 8.55 -17.62
C VAL A 116 -4.83 8.23 -17.03
N ALA A 117 -4.68 8.49 -15.75
CA ALA A 117 -3.43 8.29 -15.05
C ALA A 117 -2.85 6.89 -15.22
N TYR A 118 -1.55 6.80 -15.46
CA TYR A 118 -0.76 5.58 -15.69
C TYR A 118 -1.14 4.75 -16.92
N ARG A 119 -2.18 5.14 -17.65
CA ARG A 119 -2.57 4.54 -18.93
C ARG A 119 -2.21 5.45 -20.10
N ASP A 120 -2.61 6.71 -20.01
CA ASP A 120 -2.37 7.71 -21.06
C ASP A 120 -1.18 8.56 -20.61
N ASN A 121 -0.09 8.59 -21.38
CA ASN A 121 1.14 9.34 -21.03
C ASN A 121 1.63 9.05 -19.59
N ALA A 122 1.95 7.79 -19.33
CA ALA A 122 2.32 7.30 -17.99
C ALA A 122 3.48 8.10 -17.40
N GLU A 123 4.47 8.48 -18.20
CA GLU A 123 5.66 9.25 -17.84
C GLU A 123 5.30 10.59 -17.19
N SER A 124 4.40 11.33 -17.83
CA SER A 124 3.96 12.65 -17.32
C SER A 124 3.20 12.49 -16.00
N HIS A 125 2.33 11.47 -15.87
CA HIS A 125 1.61 11.20 -14.63
C HIS A 125 2.54 10.75 -13.50
N VAL A 126 3.52 9.89 -13.79
CA VAL A 126 4.53 9.45 -12.81
C VAL A 126 5.29 10.66 -12.28
N LEU A 127 5.90 11.44 -13.19
CA LEU A 127 6.72 12.59 -12.79
C LEU A 127 5.90 13.61 -11.99
N TRP A 128 4.73 14.02 -12.52
CA TRP A 128 3.90 15.03 -11.88
C TRP A 128 3.47 14.65 -10.48
N ARG A 129 2.90 13.44 -10.31
CA ARG A 129 2.38 12.96 -9.03
C ARG A 129 3.50 12.69 -8.03
N TRP A 130 4.59 12.09 -8.50
CA TRP A 130 5.73 11.79 -7.64
C TRP A 130 6.42 13.06 -7.15
N ILE A 131 6.63 14.07 -8.03
CA ILE A 131 7.16 15.38 -7.66
C ILE A 131 6.28 16.03 -6.58
N GLY A 132 4.95 15.97 -6.73
CA GLY A 132 4.02 16.48 -5.74
C GLY A 132 4.18 15.86 -4.36
N ILE A 133 4.38 14.55 -4.30
CA ILE A 133 4.56 13.83 -3.01
C ILE A 133 5.95 14.06 -2.42
N GLN A 134 7.01 14.20 -3.25
CA GLN A 134 8.34 14.57 -2.75
C GLN A 134 8.40 16.02 -2.28
N ALA A 135 7.51 16.87 -2.81
CA ALA A 135 7.37 18.27 -2.43
C ALA A 135 8.71 19.03 -2.36
N PRO A 136 9.51 19.04 -3.43
CA PRO A 136 10.80 19.71 -3.43
C PRO A 136 10.63 21.23 -3.24
N ASP A 137 11.66 21.84 -2.69
CA ASP A 137 11.70 23.29 -2.48
C ASP A 137 12.18 24.03 -3.72
N LEU A 138 12.90 23.33 -4.58
CA LEU A 138 13.31 23.82 -5.89
C LEU A 138 13.45 22.63 -6.87
N VAL A 139 12.91 22.80 -8.07
CA VAL A 139 13.12 21.88 -9.19
C VAL A 139 13.99 22.58 -10.24
N MET A 140 15.09 21.94 -10.61
CA MET A 140 15.99 22.39 -11.67
C MET A 140 15.85 21.47 -12.88
N VAL A 141 15.33 21.99 -13.97
CA VAL A 141 15.11 21.25 -15.22
C VAL A 141 16.26 21.57 -16.20
N MET A 142 17.07 20.56 -16.51
CA MET A 142 18.26 20.71 -17.35
C MET A 142 17.91 20.70 -18.84
N GLY A 143 18.60 21.56 -19.63
CA GLY A 143 18.48 21.64 -21.10
C GLY A 143 17.46 22.67 -21.58
N GLU A 144 17.36 22.83 -22.90
CA GLU A 144 16.49 23.83 -23.54
C GLU A 144 15.02 23.39 -23.57
N SER A 145 14.78 22.10 -23.69
CA SER A 145 13.44 21.53 -23.77
C SER A 145 13.06 20.85 -22.48
N GLY A 146 12.49 21.61 -21.56
CA GLY A 146 11.94 21.11 -20.30
C GLY A 146 10.54 20.50 -20.42
N ALA A 147 10.02 20.30 -21.64
CA ALA A 147 8.65 19.83 -21.91
C ALA A 147 7.55 20.63 -21.14
N GLY A 148 7.83 21.88 -20.79
CA GLY A 148 6.93 22.73 -20.00
C GLY A 148 6.89 22.41 -18.50
N LEU A 149 7.75 21.54 -17.98
CA LEU A 149 7.74 21.15 -16.56
C LEU A 149 8.14 22.32 -15.66
N ALA A 150 9.19 23.05 -16.01
CA ALA A 150 9.67 24.20 -15.23
C ALA A 150 8.66 25.34 -15.16
N GLU A 151 7.86 25.53 -16.22
CA GLU A 151 6.79 26.52 -16.30
C GLU A 151 5.53 26.07 -15.57
N ALA A 152 5.21 24.78 -15.63
CA ALA A 152 3.96 24.23 -15.07
C ALA A 152 3.98 24.17 -13.54
N LEU A 153 5.11 23.77 -12.93
CA LEU A 153 5.22 23.54 -11.47
C LEU A 153 4.92 24.81 -10.63
N PRO A 154 5.44 26.01 -10.95
CA PRO A 154 5.12 27.23 -10.16
C PRO A 154 3.73 27.80 -10.47
N GLN A 155 3.09 27.40 -11.56
CA GLN A 155 1.77 27.92 -11.93
C GLN A 155 0.62 27.04 -11.44
N ASN A 156 0.83 25.73 -11.28
CA ASN A 156 -0.21 24.77 -10.95
C ASN A 156 0.07 24.09 -9.60
N SER A 157 -0.99 23.86 -8.81
CA SER A 157 -0.88 22.99 -7.64
C SER A 157 -0.68 21.55 -8.09
N VAL A 158 0.39 20.94 -7.62
CA VAL A 158 0.71 19.56 -7.95
C VAL A 158 -0.06 18.65 -6.98
N GLY A 159 -1.13 18.04 -7.47
CA GLY A 159 -1.86 17.04 -6.68
C GLY A 159 -2.33 17.50 -5.30
N PHE A 160 -2.91 18.69 -5.17
CA PHE A 160 -3.45 19.28 -3.91
C PHE A 160 -2.39 19.62 -2.84
N VAL A 161 -1.08 19.58 -3.15
CA VAL A 161 -0.04 19.94 -2.16
C VAL A 161 0.44 21.37 -2.31
N GLY A 162 0.19 22.03 -3.43
CA GLY A 162 0.61 23.41 -3.67
C GLY A 162 1.57 23.54 -4.83
N LYS A 163 2.07 24.75 -5.04
CA LYS A 163 3.01 25.09 -6.09
C LYS A 163 4.44 24.77 -5.66
N ILE A 164 5.26 24.47 -6.65
CA ILE A 164 6.67 24.11 -6.45
C ILE A 164 7.53 25.05 -7.29
N PRO A 165 8.46 25.81 -6.70
CA PRO A 165 9.42 26.62 -7.44
C PRO A 165 10.24 25.77 -8.41
N ALA A 166 10.37 26.25 -9.65
CA ALA A 166 11.14 25.54 -10.67
C ALA A 166 11.90 26.53 -11.57
N ALA A 167 13.04 26.10 -12.08
CA ALA A 167 13.87 26.87 -12.98
C ALA A 167 14.41 26.00 -14.12
N GLN A 168 14.42 26.55 -15.33
CA GLN A 168 15.10 25.97 -16.49
C GLN A 168 16.58 26.29 -16.40
N VAL A 169 17.44 25.29 -16.61
CA VAL A 169 18.89 25.41 -16.59
C VAL A 169 19.45 25.04 -17.96
N LEU A 170 19.85 26.02 -18.73
CA LEU A 170 20.32 25.83 -20.11
C LEU A 170 21.74 25.20 -20.18
N SER A 171 22.54 25.38 -19.12
CA SER A 171 23.90 24.87 -19.08
C SER A 171 23.97 23.41 -18.65
N THR A 172 24.71 22.62 -19.39
CA THR A 172 25.10 21.24 -19.00
C THR A 172 26.50 21.17 -18.37
N ARG A 173 27.13 22.32 -18.07
CA ARG A 173 28.43 22.39 -17.40
C ARG A 173 28.30 21.94 -15.94
N ALA A 174 29.43 21.46 -15.38
CA ALA A 174 29.52 21.12 -13.97
C ALA A 174 29.34 22.35 -13.05
N GLY A 175 28.90 22.11 -11.80
CA GLY A 175 28.77 23.16 -10.79
C GLY A 175 27.42 23.84 -10.77
N VAL A 176 26.39 23.26 -11.37
CA VAL A 176 25.03 23.82 -11.35
C VAL A 176 24.51 23.93 -9.91
N LEU A 177 24.76 22.92 -9.08
CA LEU A 177 24.36 22.92 -7.66
C LEU A 177 25.15 23.96 -6.81
N ASP A 178 26.36 24.33 -7.22
CA ASP A 178 27.17 25.34 -6.54
C ASP A 178 26.61 26.76 -6.73
N SER A 179 25.88 26.98 -7.83
CA SER A 179 25.25 28.27 -8.15
C SER A 179 24.00 28.56 -7.33
N LEU A 180 23.49 27.59 -6.58
CA LEU A 180 22.29 27.74 -5.78
C LEU A 180 22.49 28.70 -4.58
N PRO A 181 21.48 29.50 -4.22
CA PRO A 181 21.54 30.42 -3.09
C PRO A 181 21.87 29.66 -1.81
N ALA A 182 22.50 30.34 -0.86
CA ALA A 182 22.87 29.75 0.43
C ALA A 182 21.65 29.22 1.21
N GLN A 183 20.49 29.88 1.04
CA GLN A 183 19.23 29.47 1.64
C GLN A 183 18.19 29.24 0.54
N ILE A 184 17.53 28.10 0.59
CA ILE A 184 16.41 27.75 -0.27
C ILE A 184 15.16 27.78 0.62
N PRO A 185 14.18 28.68 0.36
CA PRO A 185 12.95 28.73 1.15
C PRO A 185 12.10 27.49 0.88
N PHE A 186 11.33 27.06 1.89
CA PHE A 186 10.40 25.96 1.73
C PHE A 186 9.28 26.31 0.75
N SER A 187 8.94 25.37 -0.13
CA SER A 187 7.85 25.50 -1.09
C SER A 187 6.47 25.41 -0.41
N GLU A 188 5.42 25.89 -1.08
CA GLU A 188 4.03 25.66 -0.62
C GLU A 188 3.74 24.17 -0.45
N ALA A 189 4.24 23.35 -1.37
CA ALA A 189 4.09 21.91 -1.33
C ALA A 189 4.78 21.28 -0.11
N HIS A 190 6.01 21.70 0.19
CA HIS A 190 6.75 21.25 1.38
C HIS A 190 5.96 21.55 2.65
N LEU A 191 5.52 22.79 2.83
CA LEU A 191 4.76 23.24 4.00
C LEU A 191 3.45 22.48 4.15
N GLU A 192 2.77 22.17 3.04
CA GLU A 192 1.56 21.35 3.06
C GLU A 192 1.85 19.90 3.46
N ILE A 193 2.90 19.28 2.93
CA ILE A 193 3.30 17.91 3.29
C ILE A 193 3.66 17.83 4.78
N ASP A 194 4.38 18.83 5.32
CA ASP A 194 4.71 18.86 6.74
C ASP A 194 3.47 19.05 7.62
N ARG A 195 2.54 19.89 7.20
CA ARG A 195 1.24 20.02 7.86
C ARG A 195 0.46 18.71 7.86
N ARG A 196 0.51 17.95 6.76
CA ARG A 196 -0.12 16.62 6.70
C ARG A 196 0.56 15.63 7.64
N ARG A 197 1.89 15.61 7.68
CA ARG A 197 2.68 14.73 8.56
C ARG A 197 2.42 14.97 10.04
N SER A 198 2.13 16.22 10.44
CA SER A 198 1.89 16.59 11.85
C SER A 198 0.53 16.12 12.37
N ARG A 199 -0.39 15.66 11.51
CA ARG A 199 -1.72 15.22 11.93
C ARG A 199 -1.65 13.89 12.69
N SER A 200 -2.35 13.81 13.81
CA SER A 200 -2.54 12.55 14.52
C SER A 200 -3.45 11.59 13.74
N PRO A 201 -3.32 10.27 13.95
CA PRO A 201 -4.23 9.30 13.33
C PRO A 201 -5.71 9.57 13.63
N ARG A 202 -6.04 10.01 14.85
CA ARG A 202 -7.40 10.44 15.22
C ARG A 202 -7.87 11.62 14.35
N ALA A 203 -7.05 12.66 14.22
CA ALA A 203 -7.42 13.85 13.44
C ALA A 203 -7.64 13.49 11.95
N VAL A 204 -6.84 12.60 11.38
CA VAL A 204 -7.03 12.11 10.01
C VAL A 204 -8.35 11.34 9.88
N ALA A 205 -8.65 10.43 10.83
CA ALA A 205 -9.91 9.68 10.83
C ALA A 205 -11.12 10.61 10.92
N GLU A 206 -11.09 11.59 11.81
CA GLU A 206 -12.16 12.58 11.99
C GLU A 206 -12.35 13.46 10.75
N GLN A 207 -11.26 13.91 10.11
CA GLN A 207 -11.34 14.65 8.84
C GLN A 207 -11.97 13.81 7.73
N LEU A 208 -11.53 12.58 7.54
CA LEU A 208 -12.12 11.69 6.53
C LEU A 208 -13.58 11.37 6.83
N ALA A 209 -13.96 11.25 8.09
CA ALA A 209 -15.33 11.00 8.53
C ALA A 209 -16.31 12.14 8.18
N THR A 210 -15.82 13.36 7.89
CA THR A 210 -16.67 14.44 7.37
C THR A 210 -17.12 14.22 5.93
N VAL A 211 -16.36 13.40 5.17
CA VAL A 211 -16.56 13.14 3.74
C VAL A 211 -17.14 11.76 3.50
N TYR A 212 -16.61 10.73 4.18
CA TYR A 212 -16.93 9.32 3.93
C TYR A 212 -17.79 8.71 5.03
N GLY A 213 -18.59 7.69 4.67
CA GLY A 213 -19.52 7.06 5.61
C GLY A 213 -20.70 7.96 5.96
N ARG A 214 -21.23 8.69 4.98
CA ARG A 214 -22.34 9.64 5.15
C ARG A 214 -23.68 9.09 4.65
N ASP A 215 -23.68 7.94 4.00
CA ASP A 215 -24.86 7.24 3.50
C ASP A 215 -24.69 5.72 3.54
N PHE A 216 -25.81 5.00 3.44
CA PHE A 216 -25.90 3.54 3.31
C PHE A 216 -27.04 3.17 2.36
N ASN A 217 -27.10 3.81 1.21
CA ASN A 217 -28.12 3.58 0.21
C ASN A 217 -27.98 2.23 -0.49
N GLN A 218 -26.77 1.72 -0.54
CA GLN A 218 -26.39 0.44 -1.13
C GLN A 218 -25.68 -0.42 -0.09
N VAL A 219 -26.11 -1.68 0.07
CA VAL A 219 -25.43 -2.63 0.95
C VAL A 219 -24.20 -3.16 0.23
N GLY A 220 -23.07 -2.57 0.53
CA GLY A 220 -21.78 -2.90 -0.06
C GLY A 220 -20.64 -2.72 0.94
N TYR A 221 -19.53 -3.42 0.72
CA TYR A 221 -18.41 -3.39 1.66
C TYR A 221 -17.81 -1.99 1.83
N ILE A 222 -17.78 -1.16 0.78
CA ILE A 222 -17.18 0.17 0.83
C ILE A 222 -17.90 1.07 1.85
N PRO A 223 -19.22 1.36 1.70
CA PRO A 223 -19.92 2.15 2.70
C PRO A 223 -19.94 1.46 4.07
N ALA A 224 -19.99 0.13 4.14
CA ALA A 224 -19.96 -0.59 5.42
C ALA A 224 -18.65 -0.37 6.18
N MET A 225 -17.49 -0.43 5.50
CA MET A 225 -16.19 -0.16 6.14
C MET A 225 -16.10 1.29 6.62
N ALA A 226 -16.58 2.25 5.85
CA ALA A 226 -16.62 3.64 6.28
C ALA A 226 -17.52 3.83 7.53
N LEU A 227 -18.68 3.17 7.58
CA LEU A 227 -19.59 3.23 8.75
C LEU A 227 -19.02 2.49 9.96
N ILE A 228 -18.25 1.42 9.78
CA ILE A 228 -17.50 0.79 10.89
C ILE A 228 -16.50 1.79 11.48
N ALA A 229 -15.80 2.55 10.65
CA ALA A 229 -14.90 3.59 11.16
C ALA A 229 -15.68 4.73 11.85
N GLN A 230 -16.86 5.10 11.37
CA GLN A 230 -17.75 6.06 12.06
C GLN A 230 -18.19 5.53 13.45
N LEU A 231 -18.54 4.24 13.55
CA LEU A 231 -18.83 3.62 14.86
C LEU A 231 -17.63 3.67 15.81
N ARG A 232 -16.42 3.42 15.29
CA ARG A 232 -15.18 3.50 16.07
C ARG A 232 -14.95 4.92 16.62
N LEU A 233 -15.27 5.94 15.83
CA LEU A 233 -15.18 7.35 16.22
C LEU A 233 -16.29 7.80 17.20
N GLY A 234 -17.26 6.94 17.50
CA GLY A 234 -18.36 7.24 18.42
C GLY A 234 -19.62 7.82 17.76
N ASN A 235 -19.67 7.89 16.44
CA ASN A 235 -20.82 8.43 15.69
C ASN A 235 -21.96 7.41 15.59
N THR A 236 -22.26 6.69 16.68
CA THR A 236 -23.21 5.58 16.72
C THR A 236 -24.63 6.00 16.32
N ALA A 237 -25.11 7.15 16.80
CA ALA A 237 -26.47 7.62 16.49
C ALA A 237 -26.67 7.86 14.99
N ASP A 238 -25.71 8.46 14.31
CA ASP A 238 -25.76 8.70 12.86
C ASP A 238 -25.73 7.38 12.08
N VAL A 239 -24.88 6.44 12.47
CA VAL A 239 -24.82 5.12 11.83
C VAL A 239 -26.13 4.37 12.02
N MET A 240 -26.68 4.35 13.24
CA MET A 240 -27.96 3.68 13.52
C MET A 240 -29.09 4.25 12.67
N ARG A 241 -29.18 5.57 12.51
CA ARG A 241 -30.16 6.23 11.63
C ARG A 241 -30.05 5.77 10.17
N LEU A 242 -28.82 5.59 9.66
CA LEU A 242 -28.58 5.17 8.28
C LEU A 242 -28.94 3.69 8.04
N VAL A 243 -28.77 2.83 9.04
CA VAL A 243 -29.03 1.39 8.92
C VAL A 243 -30.44 0.97 9.37
N GLU A 244 -31.19 1.84 10.05
CA GLU A 244 -32.52 1.54 10.60
C GLU A 244 -33.50 0.93 9.58
N PRO A 245 -33.54 1.37 8.29
CA PRO A 245 -34.41 0.73 7.30
C PRO A 245 -34.13 -0.76 7.07
N TYR A 246 -32.90 -1.18 7.29
CA TYR A 246 -32.48 -2.59 7.17
C TYR A 246 -32.79 -3.37 8.46
N LEU A 247 -32.59 -2.74 9.62
CA LEU A 247 -32.88 -3.35 10.93
C LEU A 247 -34.38 -3.60 11.13
N THR A 248 -35.23 -2.72 10.60
CA THR A 248 -36.68 -2.87 10.66
C THR A 248 -37.25 -3.77 9.57
N GLY A 249 -36.47 -4.15 8.58
CA GLY A 249 -36.92 -4.92 7.42
C GLY A 249 -37.67 -4.07 6.37
N ALA A 250 -37.72 -2.74 6.52
CA ALA A 250 -38.27 -1.83 5.50
C ALA A 250 -37.47 -1.88 4.20
N ARG A 251 -36.16 -2.24 4.31
CA ARG A 251 -35.27 -2.57 3.21
C ARG A 251 -34.62 -3.92 3.47
N ASP A 252 -34.53 -4.76 2.45
CA ASP A 252 -33.81 -6.03 2.56
C ASP A 252 -32.30 -5.81 2.33
N SER A 253 -31.48 -6.10 3.35
CA SER A 253 -30.03 -5.96 3.28
C SER A 253 -29.36 -6.98 2.35
N PHE A 254 -30.09 -8.02 1.94
CA PHE A 254 -29.60 -9.12 1.10
C PHE A 254 -30.47 -9.34 -0.15
N ALA A 255 -31.20 -8.32 -0.59
CA ALA A 255 -32.06 -8.37 -1.77
C ALA A 255 -31.27 -8.66 -3.07
N MET A 256 -30.04 -8.17 -3.15
CA MET A 256 -29.11 -8.46 -4.26
C MET A 256 -27.85 -9.11 -3.71
N PRO A 257 -27.84 -10.42 -3.52
CA PRO A 257 -26.71 -11.15 -2.96
C PRO A 257 -25.48 -11.02 -3.86
N SER A 258 -24.37 -10.60 -3.27
CA SER A 258 -23.05 -10.48 -3.90
C SER A 258 -21.96 -10.61 -2.85
N GLN A 259 -20.73 -10.83 -3.25
CA GLN A 259 -19.60 -10.77 -2.32
C GLN A 259 -19.56 -9.44 -1.55
N SER A 260 -19.81 -8.34 -2.25
CA SER A 260 -19.80 -7.00 -1.65
C SER A 260 -20.89 -6.84 -0.59
N SER A 261 -22.12 -7.31 -0.85
CA SER A 261 -23.19 -7.26 0.14
C SER A 261 -22.93 -8.21 1.31
N LEU A 262 -22.34 -9.38 1.06
CA LEU A 262 -21.95 -10.32 2.11
C LEU A 262 -20.97 -9.68 3.09
N ALA A 263 -19.88 -9.08 2.58
CA ALA A 263 -18.90 -8.37 3.39
C ALA A 263 -19.50 -7.16 4.14
N ALA A 264 -20.50 -6.51 3.55
CA ALA A 264 -21.18 -5.37 4.19
C ALA A 264 -21.84 -5.74 5.52
N HIS A 265 -22.23 -7.01 5.70
CA HIS A 265 -22.85 -7.47 6.96
C HIS A 265 -21.87 -7.47 8.14
N MET A 266 -20.57 -7.26 7.93
CA MET A 266 -19.63 -6.96 9.02
C MET A 266 -19.98 -5.68 9.77
N LEU A 267 -20.67 -4.72 9.12
CA LEU A 267 -21.22 -3.53 9.80
C LEU A 267 -22.29 -3.92 10.83
N PHE A 268 -23.21 -4.81 10.46
CA PHE A 268 -24.25 -5.27 11.39
C PHE A 268 -23.65 -6.10 12.54
N TYR A 269 -22.56 -6.82 12.31
CA TYR A 269 -21.81 -7.46 13.40
C TYR A 269 -21.26 -6.42 14.40
N GLU A 270 -20.62 -5.35 13.90
CA GLU A 270 -20.12 -4.29 14.78
C GLU A 270 -21.24 -3.60 15.56
N ILE A 271 -22.40 -3.41 14.96
CA ILE A 271 -23.58 -2.87 15.63
C ILE A 271 -24.06 -3.84 16.71
N ALA A 272 -24.29 -5.10 16.37
CA ALA A 272 -24.76 -6.11 17.34
C ALA A 272 -23.82 -6.22 18.56
N ARG A 273 -22.50 -6.27 18.29
CA ARG A 273 -21.48 -6.37 19.34
C ARG A 273 -21.43 -5.15 20.26
N ARG A 274 -21.59 -3.95 19.71
CA ARG A 274 -21.49 -2.68 20.45
C ARG A 274 -22.77 -2.30 21.19
N THR A 275 -23.92 -2.63 20.62
CA THR A 275 -25.21 -2.15 21.12
C THR A 275 -26.10 -3.25 21.68
N GLY A 276 -25.77 -4.52 21.44
CA GLY A 276 -26.63 -5.65 21.77
C GLY A 276 -27.86 -5.78 20.86
N ASP A 277 -27.93 -5.09 19.72
CA ASP A 277 -29.09 -5.12 18.83
C ASP A 277 -29.22 -6.50 18.13
N GLU A 278 -30.20 -7.29 18.61
CA GLU A 278 -30.46 -8.63 18.05
C GLU A 278 -30.94 -8.59 16.59
N ARG A 279 -31.54 -7.48 16.13
CA ARG A 279 -31.95 -7.34 14.72
C ARG A 279 -30.71 -7.35 13.83
N ALA A 280 -29.65 -6.65 14.24
CA ALA A 280 -28.38 -6.65 13.52
C ALA A 280 -27.72 -8.04 13.54
N ALA A 281 -27.76 -8.74 14.68
CA ALA A 281 -27.25 -10.12 14.77
C ALA A 281 -27.97 -11.06 13.78
N LYS A 282 -29.31 -10.97 13.68
CA LYS A 282 -30.09 -11.76 12.71
C LYS A 282 -29.67 -11.52 11.27
N LEU A 283 -29.32 -10.27 10.89
CA LEU A 283 -28.84 -9.96 9.53
C LEU A 283 -27.49 -10.61 9.26
N VAL A 284 -26.58 -10.64 10.24
CA VAL A 284 -25.29 -11.33 10.13
C VAL A 284 -25.48 -12.83 9.90
N LEU A 285 -26.31 -13.47 10.72
CA LEU A 285 -26.57 -14.91 10.62
C LEU A 285 -27.24 -15.27 9.30
N ARG A 286 -28.18 -14.44 8.81
CA ARG A 286 -28.80 -14.61 7.49
C ARG A 286 -27.78 -14.58 6.36
N ALA A 287 -26.89 -13.59 6.34
CA ALA A 287 -25.86 -13.45 5.31
C ALA A 287 -24.87 -14.62 5.36
N ALA A 288 -24.33 -14.95 6.54
CA ALA A 288 -23.42 -16.06 6.73
C ALA A 288 -24.06 -17.43 6.47
N GLY A 289 -25.39 -17.54 6.64
CA GLY A 289 -26.18 -18.73 6.35
C GLY A 289 -26.11 -19.17 4.89
N SER A 290 -25.71 -18.29 3.96
CA SER A 290 -25.43 -18.66 2.57
C SER A 290 -24.34 -19.72 2.40
N GLY A 291 -23.48 -19.93 3.41
CA GLY A 291 -22.47 -21.01 3.46
C GLY A 291 -23.02 -22.41 3.69
N PHE A 292 -24.33 -22.54 3.93
CA PHE A 292 -24.99 -23.83 4.20
C PHE A 292 -26.01 -24.17 3.10
N THR A 293 -26.25 -25.45 2.93
CA THR A 293 -27.34 -25.99 2.09
C THR A 293 -28.67 -25.96 2.87
N ALA A 294 -29.78 -26.24 2.20
CA ALA A 294 -31.09 -26.22 2.81
C ALA A 294 -31.28 -27.22 3.97
N ASP A 295 -30.53 -28.32 3.96
CA ASP A 295 -30.49 -29.32 5.03
C ASP A 295 -29.52 -28.96 6.17
N GLY A 296 -28.87 -27.80 6.09
CA GLY A 296 -27.91 -27.31 7.09
C GLY A 296 -26.49 -27.87 6.98
N SER A 297 -26.18 -28.61 5.93
CA SER A 297 -24.83 -29.10 5.64
C SER A 297 -23.94 -27.95 5.15
N LEU A 298 -22.62 -28.08 5.37
CA LEU A 298 -21.64 -27.12 4.84
C LEU A 298 -21.54 -27.25 3.32
N ARG A 299 -21.57 -26.13 2.62
CA ARG A 299 -21.22 -26.08 1.20
C ARG A 299 -19.74 -26.40 0.98
N GLU A 300 -19.36 -26.77 -0.21
CA GLU A 300 -17.96 -26.96 -0.58
C GLU A 300 -17.17 -25.63 -0.49
N PHE A 301 -17.81 -24.54 -0.90
CA PHE A 301 -17.29 -23.16 -0.85
C PHE A 301 -18.45 -22.17 -0.74
N MET A 302 -18.14 -20.90 -0.42
CA MET A 302 -19.14 -19.83 -0.41
C MET A 302 -19.70 -19.58 -1.81
N PRO A 303 -21.05 -19.50 -1.97
CA PRO A 303 -21.66 -19.51 -3.29
C PRO A 303 -21.48 -18.23 -4.10
N LEU A 304 -21.10 -17.14 -3.45
CA LEU A 304 -20.97 -15.83 -4.08
C LEU A 304 -19.53 -15.46 -4.46
N HIS A 305 -18.56 -16.36 -4.21
CA HIS A 305 -17.15 -16.10 -4.51
C HIS A 305 -16.91 -15.88 -6.01
N GLY A 306 -16.08 -14.88 -6.35
CA GLY A 306 -15.70 -14.60 -7.75
C GLY A 306 -14.45 -15.36 -8.21
N GLY A 307 -13.85 -16.20 -7.35
CA GLY A 307 -12.55 -16.83 -7.61
C GLY A 307 -11.38 -15.85 -7.56
N TRP A 308 -11.56 -14.71 -6.89
CA TRP A 308 -10.57 -13.65 -6.70
C TRP A 308 -10.03 -13.64 -5.28
N SER A 309 -8.81 -13.09 -5.09
CA SER A 309 -8.23 -12.85 -3.76
C SER A 309 -9.13 -12.03 -2.85
N ASP A 310 -10.01 -11.22 -3.42
CA ASP A 310 -11.06 -10.45 -2.73
C ASP A 310 -11.93 -11.33 -1.82
N SER A 311 -12.18 -12.59 -2.20
CA SER A 311 -13.00 -13.52 -1.44
C SER A 311 -12.45 -13.80 -0.04
N LEU A 312 -11.14 -13.66 0.17
CA LEU A 312 -10.53 -13.80 1.50
C LEU A 312 -11.04 -12.73 2.48
N PHE A 313 -11.46 -11.58 1.98
CA PHE A 313 -12.10 -10.52 2.76
C PHE A 313 -13.63 -10.54 2.67
N MET A 314 -14.15 -10.83 1.49
CA MET A 314 -15.59 -10.69 1.25
C MET A 314 -16.41 -11.80 1.90
N ASP A 315 -15.85 -13.01 1.97
CA ASP A 315 -16.62 -14.22 2.30
C ASP A 315 -16.25 -14.79 3.69
N ILE A 316 -14.97 -14.74 4.09
CA ILE A 316 -14.49 -15.48 5.26
C ILE A 316 -14.77 -14.77 6.58
N PRO A 317 -14.51 -13.47 6.75
CA PRO A 317 -14.70 -12.79 8.03
C PRO A 317 -16.14 -12.84 8.54
N ILE A 318 -17.14 -12.78 7.67
CA ILE A 318 -18.54 -12.80 8.08
C ILE A 318 -18.94 -14.14 8.71
N LEU A 319 -18.34 -15.24 8.24
CA LEU A 319 -18.54 -16.57 8.83
C LEU A 319 -17.94 -16.62 10.24
N ALA A 320 -16.70 -16.18 10.43
CA ALA A 320 -16.08 -16.12 11.75
C ALA A 320 -16.92 -15.26 12.73
N LYS A 321 -17.42 -14.12 12.27
CA LYS A 321 -18.29 -13.21 13.03
C LYS A 321 -19.64 -13.86 13.40
N ALA A 322 -20.23 -14.60 12.48
CA ALA A 322 -21.47 -15.34 12.75
C ALA A 322 -21.25 -16.44 13.80
N GLY A 323 -20.13 -17.16 13.70
CA GLY A 323 -19.73 -18.15 14.72
C GLY A 323 -19.54 -17.52 16.10
N ALA A 324 -18.88 -16.36 16.17
CA ALA A 324 -18.68 -15.62 17.41
C ALA A 324 -20.01 -15.12 18.04
N LEU A 325 -20.97 -14.69 17.20
CA LEU A 325 -22.29 -14.24 17.68
C LEU A 325 -23.18 -15.39 18.14
N SER A 326 -23.17 -16.51 17.44
CA SER A 326 -24.11 -17.60 17.66
C SER A 326 -23.57 -18.73 18.57
N GLY A 327 -22.24 -18.83 18.70
CA GLY A 327 -21.59 -19.98 19.33
C GLY A 327 -21.62 -21.25 18.47
N ASP A 328 -22.17 -21.20 17.25
CA ASP A 328 -22.25 -22.33 16.35
C ASP A 328 -20.91 -22.54 15.62
N ARG A 329 -20.19 -23.62 15.97
CA ARG A 329 -18.86 -23.93 15.43
C ARG A 329 -18.87 -24.23 13.94
N ARG A 330 -20.01 -24.62 13.34
CA ARG A 330 -20.11 -24.89 11.90
C ARG A 330 -19.78 -23.68 11.03
N TYR A 331 -19.97 -22.46 11.55
CA TYR A 331 -19.53 -21.27 10.83
C TYR A 331 -18.01 -21.16 10.72
N PHE A 332 -17.28 -21.59 11.77
CA PHE A 332 -15.82 -21.63 11.72
C PHE A 332 -15.32 -22.75 10.80
N ASP A 333 -16.00 -23.91 10.81
CA ASP A 333 -15.70 -25.00 9.87
C ASP A 333 -15.87 -24.54 8.41
N MET A 334 -16.96 -23.78 8.13
CA MET A 334 -17.21 -23.23 6.80
C MET A 334 -16.18 -22.17 6.41
N ALA A 335 -15.77 -21.32 7.35
CA ALA A 335 -14.73 -20.32 7.13
C ALA A 335 -13.38 -20.98 6.77
N ALA A 336 -12.98 -21.99 7.53
CA ALA A 336 -11.76 -22.75 7.26
C ALA A 336 -11.81 -23.51 5.93
N ARG A 337 -12.94 -24.13 5.62
CA ARG A 337 -13.17 -24.83 4.34
C ARG A 337 -13.06 -23.87 3.15
N HIS A 338 -13.72 -22.73 3.23
CA HIS A 338 -13.65 -21.74 2.14
C HIS A 338 -12.27 -21.10 2.02
N PHE A 339 -11.58 -20.87 3.14
CA PHE A 339 -10.18 -20.42 3.14
C PHE A 339 -9.30 -21.44 2.39
N ALA A 340 -9.37 -22.72 2.73
CA ALA A 340 -8.58 -23.77 2.08
C ALA A 340 -8.85 -23.85 0.56
N PHE A 341 -10.12 -23.70 0.17
CA PHE A 341 -10.53 -23.61 -1.23
C PHE A 341 -9.88 -22.42 -1.93
N MET A 342 -9.99 -21.22 -1.36
CA MET A 342 -9.41 -20.00 -1.94
C MET A 342 -7.88 -20.02 -1.94
N GLN A 343 -7.25 -20.54 -0.90
CA GLN A 343 -5.79 -20.69 -0.83
C GLN A 343 -5.26 -21.54 -1.99
N LYS A 344 -5.98 -22.57 -2.39
CA LYS A 344 -5.64 -23.42 -3.54
C LYS A 344 -5.75 -22.67 -4.87
N ILE A 345 -6.73 -21.75 -5.01
CA ILE A 345 -6.98 -21.03 -6.27
C ILE A 345 -6.03 -19.83 -6.43
N VAL A 346 -5.90 -19.00 -5.39
CA VAL A 346 -5.23 -17.71 -5.50
C VAL A 346 -3.92 -17.61 -4.73
N GLY A 347 -3.58 -18.57 -3.87
CA GLY A 347 -2.32 -18.58 -3.13
C GLY A 347 -1.12 -18.82 -4.04
N ARG A 348 -0.05 -18.03 -3.82
CA ARG A 348 1.25 -18.22 -4.49
C ARG A 348 2.27 -18.86 -3.54
N PRO A 349 3.26 -19.58 -4.07
CA PRO A 349 4.30 -20.22 -3.24
C PRO A 349 5.12 -19.23 -2.41
N ASP A 350 5.32 -17.99 -2.91
CA ASP A 350 6.07 -16.91 -2.27
C ASP A 350 5.33 -16.24 -1.11
N GLY A 351 4.06 -16.59 -0.89
CA GLY A 351 3.23 -16.02 0.18
C GLY A 351 2.38 -14.81 -0.23
N LEU A 352 2.51 -14.34 -1.46
CA LEU A 352 1.58 -13.39 -2.05
C LEU A 352 0.32 -14.11 -2.57
N TYR A 353 -0.67 -13.32 -2.97
CA TYR A 353 -1.87 -13.82 -3.63
C TYR A 353 -1.96 -13.24 -5.04
N ARG A 354 -2.19 -14.12 -6.03
CA ARG A 354 -2.62 -13.68 -7.36
C ARG A 354 -4.05 -13.17 -7.28
N HIS A 355 -4.43 -12.23 -8.14
CA HIS A 355 -5.79 -11.72 -8.14
C HIS A 355 -6.82 -12.81 -8.45
N GLN A 356 -6.55 -13.66 -9.47
CA GLN A 356 -7.42 -14.77 -9.89
C GLN A 356 -6.58 -15.90 -10.51
N ALA A 357 -7.15 -17.08 -10.66
CA ALA A 357 -6.44 -18.26 -11.18
C ALA A 357 -5.79 -18.05 -12.55
N SER A 358 -6.37 -17.20 -13.40
CA SER A 358 -5.88 -16.88 -14.75
C SER A 358 -4.92 -15.69 -14.82
N ALA A 359 -4.64 -15.00 -13.70
CA ALA A 359 -3.78 -13.83 -13.67
C ALA A 359 -2.76 -13.92 -12.55
N GLU A 360 -1.48 -14.08 -12.91
CA GLU A 360 -0.37 -14.22 -11.93
C GLU A 360 -0.04 -12.93 -11.15
N ALA A 361 -0.55 -11.79 -11.60
CA ALA A 361 -0.27 -10.51 -10.96
C ALA A 361 -0.69 -10.49 -9.48
N ALA A 362 0.24 -10.10 -8.61
CA ALA A 362 -0.03 -9.84 -7.21
C ALA A 362 -0.65 -8.45 -7.05
N TRP A 363 -1.91 -8.29 -7.46
CA TRP A 363 -2.63 -7.02 -7.40
C TRP A 363 -2.64 -6.44 -5.99
N GLY A 364 -2.25 -5.16 -5.83
CA GLY A 364 -2.04 -4.51 -4.53
C GLY A 364 -3.27 -4.53 -3.63
N ARG A 365 -4.43 -4.08 -4.13
CA ARG A 365 -5.67 -4.15 -3.34
C ARG A 365 -6.16 -5.58 -3.14
N GLY A 366 -5.93 -6.50 -4.08
CA GLY A 366 -6.24 -7.91 -3.90
C GLY A 366 -5.44 -8.54 -2.74
N ASN A 367 -4.16 -8.20 -2.63
CA ASN A 367 -3.33 -8.59 -1.48
C ASN A 367 -3.75 -7.86 -0.20
N GLY A 368 -4.22 -6.61 -0.30
CA GLY A 368 -4.85 -5.89 0.81
C GLY A 368 -6.11 -6.59 1.33
N PHE A 369 -6.97 -7.07 0.44
CA PHE A 369 -8.13 -7.89 0.81
C PHE A 369 -7.72 -9.18 1.52
N ALA A 370 -6.73 -9.90 1.00
CA ALA A 370 -6.23 -11.11 1.66
C ALA A 370 -5.67 -10.81 3.05
N ALA A 371 -4.85 -9.78 3.18
CA ALA A 371 -4.25 -9.35 4.45
C ALA A 371 -5.31 -9.00 5.50
N LEU A 372 -6.21 -8.08 5.15
CA LEU A 372 -7.24 -7.60 6.07
C LEU A 372 -8.29 -8.69 6.37
N GLY A 373 -8.66 -9.49 5.35
CA GLY A 373 -9.61 -10.57 5.51
C GLY A 373 -9.12 -11.63 6.50
N LEU A 374 -7.87 -12.08 6.38
CA LEU A 374 -7.26 -13.01 7.33
C LEU A 374 -7.18 -12.43 8.75
N ALA A 375 -6.78 -11.15 8.88
CA ALA A 375 -6.71 -10.49 10.18
C ALA A 375 -8.08 -10.36 10.84
N LEU A 376 -9.13 -10.01 10.08
CA LEU A 376 -10.51 -9.92 10.56
C LEU A 376 -11.07 -11.29 10.94
N THR A 377 -10.76 -12.33 10.17
CA THR A 377 -11.16 -13.71 10.46
C THR A 377 -10.53 -14.19 11.75
N LEU A 378 -9.21 -14.11 11.88
CA LEU A 378 -8.47 -14.54 13.07
C LEU A 378 -8.90 -13.80 14.34
N THR A 379 -9.44 -12.57 14.21
CA THR A 379 -9.92 -11.79 15.37
C THR A 379 -11.03 -12.51 16.12
N ASP A 380 -11.94 -13.15 15.40
CA ASP A 380 -13.14 -13.81 15.96
C ASP A 380 -13.04 -15.35 15.92
N PHE A 381 -11.98 -15.91 15.30
CA PHE A 381 -11.81 -17.35 15.16
C PHE A 381 -11.26 -17.99 16.44
N PRO A 382 -11.87 -19.08 16.96
CA PRO A 382 -11.46 -19.67 18.22
C PRO A 382 -10.08 -20.33 18.13
N LYS A 383 -9.22 -20.04 19.10
CA LYS A 383 -7.84 -20.57 19.15
C LYS A 383 -7.75 -22.09 19.31
N ASP A 384 -8.80 -22.69 19.90
CA ASP A 384 -8.93 -24.15 20.09
C ASP A 384 -9.49 -24.88 18.87
N HIS A 385 -9.81 -24.16 17.80
CA HIS A 385 -10.25 -24.79 16.54
C HIS A 385 -9.08 -25.45 15.82
N PRO A 386 -9.23 -26.69 15.28
CA PRO A 386 -8.14 -27.41 14.61
C PRO A 386 -7.46 -26.64 13.48
N GLU A 387 -8.22 -25.79 12.75
CA GLU A 387 -7.71 -25.03 11.61
C GLU A 387 -7.11 -23.66 11.98
N TYR A 388 -7.19 -23.24 13.27
CA TYR A 388 -6.61 -21.97 13.69
C TYR A 388 -5.10 -21.85 13.38
N PRO A 389 -4.26 -22.88 13.62
CA PRO A 389 -2.84 -22.79 13.30
C PRO A 389 -2.57 -22.59 11.80
N ALA A 390 -3.37 -23.22 10.92
CA ALA A 390 -3.22 -23.07 9.48
C ALA A 390 -3.57 -21.65 9.01
N LEU A 391 -4.66 -21.06 9.51
CA LEU A 391 -5.05 -19.68 9.22
C LEU A 391 -3.99 -18.69 9.72
N LEU A 392 -3.49 -18.89 10.93
CA LEU A 392 -2.45 -18.02 11.51
C LEU A 392 -1.14 -18.11 10.72
N ALA A 393 -0.71 -19.32 10.34
CA ALA A 393 0.50 -19.52 9.53
C ALA A 393 0.37 -18.86 8.14
N ALA A 394 -0.80 -18.95 7.51
CA ALA A 394 -1.06 -18.29 6.24
C ALA A 394 -1.00 -16.76 6.37
N PHE A 395 -1.60 -16.19 7.43
CA PHE A 395 -1.51 -14.77 7.73
C PHE A 395 -0.04 -14.33 7.92
N GLN A 396 0.71 -15.03 8.76
CA GLN A 396 2.11 -14.70 9.04
C GLN A 396 2.98 -14.78 7.79
N LYS A 397 2.81 -15.84 6.98
CA LYS A 397 3.52 -16.00 5.70
C LYS A 397 3.22 -14.86 4.74
N HIS A 398 1.95 -14.44 4.67
CA HIS A 398 1.54 -13.32 3.82
C HIS A 398 2.13 -11.98 4.29
N MET A 399 2.10 -11.70 5.59
CA MET A 399 2.72 -10.48 6.15
C MET A 399 4.22 -10.45 5.92
N GLN A 400 4.91 -11.60 6.07
CA GLN A 400 6.33 -11.73 5.77
C GLN A 400 6.64 -11.49 4.29
N ALA A 401 5.82 -12.00 3.39
CA ALA A 401 5.98 -11.75 1.96
C ALA A 401 5.81 -10.27 1.65
N LEU A 402 4.72 -9.65 2.11
CA LEU A 402 4.42 -8.24 1.87
C LEU A 402 5.50 -7.30 2.41
N SER A 403 6.03 -7.54 3.62
CA SER A 403 7.03 -6.66 4.23
C SER A 403 8.30 -6.46 3.37
N ARG A 404 8.59 -7.38 2.44
CA ARG A 404 9.74 -7.31 1.52
C ARG A 404 9.49 -6.38 0.33
N TYR A 405 8.23 -6.02 0.06
CA TYR A 405 7.81 -5.27 -1.11
C TYR A 405 7.29 -3.87 -0.79
N GLN A 406 7.43 -3.43 0.47
CA GLN A 406 7.16 -2.03 0.79
C GLN A 406 8.17 -1.14 0.06
N ASP A 407 7.70 -0.13 -0.66
CA ASP A 407 8.58 0.76 -1.41
C ASP A 407 9.32 1.74 -0.48
N GLU A 408 10.23 2.51 -1.06
CA GLU A 408 11.09 3.47 -0.39
C GLU A 408 10.30 4.59 0.30
N ASN A 409 9.09 4.87 -0.19
CA ASN A 409 8.17 5.86 0.38
C ASN A 409 7.23 5.28 1.44
N GLY A 410 7.27 3.96 1.69
CA GLY A 410 6.43 3.28 2.66
C GLY A 410 5.11 2.77 2.12
N MET A 411 4.89 2.81 0.80
CA MET A 411 3.69 2.30 0.14
C MET A 411 3.85 0.85 -0.31
N PHE A 412 2.73 0.21 -0.59
CA PHE A 412 2.66 -1.02 -1.39
C PHE A 412 2.13 -0.67 -2.78
N ARG A 413 2.68 -1.34 -3.79
CA ARG A 413 2.44 -1.00 -5.20
C ARG A 413 1.14 -1.60 -5.74
N GLU A 414 0.63 -1.06 -6.84
CA GLU A 414 -0.54 -1.61 -7.57
C GLU A 414 -0.33 -3.08 -8.00
N VAL A 415 0.89 -3.44 -8.40
CA VAL A 415 1.36 -4.83 -8.49
C VAL A 415 2.50 -4.98 -7.51
N ILE A 416 2.28 -5.73 -6.44
CA ILE A 416 3.13 -5.78 -5.24
C ILE A 416 4.60 -6.08 -5.59
N ASP A 417 4.83 -7.09 -6.40
CA ASP A 417 6.13 -7.64 -6.76
C ASP A 417 6.70 -7.06 -8.07
N TYR A 418 6.12 -5.95 -8.58
CA TYR A 418 6.62 -5.32 -9.80
C TYR A 418 7.26 -3.96 -9.50
N PRO A 419 8.59 -3.83 -9.58
CA PRO A 419 9.28 -2.56 -9.37
C PRO A 419 8.77 -1.49 -10.34
N GLY A 420 8.49 -0.29 -9.83
CA GLY A 420 7.97 0.82 -10.62
C GLY A 420 6.45 0.81 -10.88
N ALA A 421 5.71 -0.25 -10.53
CA ALA A 421 4.25 -0.13 -10.43
C ALA A 421 3.90 0.99 -9.44
N TYR A 422 2.87 1.79 -9.76
CA TYR A 422 2.56 2.96 -8.92
C TYR A 422 2.16 2.60 -7.49
N PRO A 423 2.44 3.48 -6.49
CA PRO A 423 2.04 3.27 -5.09
C PRO A 423 0.52 3.26 -4.96
N GLU A 424 -0.07 2.19 -4.42
CA GLU A 424 -1.53 2.04 -4.34
C GLU A 424 -2.03 2.34 -2.92
N TYR A 425 -2.91 3.32 -2.81
CA TYR A 425 -3.36 3.88 -1.55
C TYR A 425 -4.22 2.94 -0.71
N SER A 426 -5.25 2.31 -1.33
CA SER A 426 -6.22 1.50 -0.60
C SER A 426 -5.63 0.17 -0.12
N GLY A 427 -4.85 -0.51 -0.95
CA GLY A 427 -4.15 -1.75 -0.58
C GLY A 427 -3.14 -1.51 0.53
N THR A 428 -2.39 -0.40 0.46
CA THR A 428 -1.47 0.01 1.54
C THR A 428 -2.21 0.18 2.87
N SER A 429 -3.35 0.87 2.86
CA SER A 429 -4.17 1.07 4.07
C SER A 429 -4.67 -0.25 4.65
N MET A 430 -5.09 -1.19 3.82
CA MET A 430 -5.58 -2.51 4.23
C MET A 430 -4.46 -3.39 4.79
N ILE A 431 -3.33 -3.48 4.09
CA ILE A 431 -2.15 -4.26 4.52
C ILE A 431 -1.63 -3.75 5.86
N ALA A 432 -1.46 -2.43 5.98
CA ALA A 432 -0.97 -1.83 7.22
C ALA A 432 -1.97 -2.01 8.38
N THR A 433 -3.28 -1.94 8.14
CA THR A 433 -4.31 -2.27 9.14
C THR A 433 -4.15 -3.70 9.65
N ALA A 434 -3.95 -4.66 8.75
CA ALA A 434 -3.74 -6.06 9.12
C ALA A 434 -2.48 -6.26 9.96
N MET A 435 -1.39 -5.54 9.63
CA MET A 435 -0.15 -5.58 10.41
C MET A 435 -0.32 -4.99 11.81
N VAL A 436 -0.99 -3.83 11.94
CA VAL A 436 -1.30 -3.23 13.27
C VAL A 436 -2.07 -4.22 14.13
N ARG A 437 -3.11 -4.83 13.57
CA ARG A 437 -3.90 -5.83 14.26
C ARG A 437 -3.08 -7.05 14.65
N GLY A 438 -2.27 -7.56 13.73
CA GLY A 438 -1.37 -8.68 13.98
C GLY A 438 -0.39 -8.43 15.12
N ILE A 439 0.19 -7.24 15.21
CA ILE A 439 1.06 -6.81 16.33
C ILE A 439 0.26 -6.81 17.64
N ARG A 440 -0.89 -6.15 17.67
CA ARG A 440 -1.72 -6.05 18.89
C ARG A 440 -2.22 -7.40 19.41
N LYS A 441 -2.52 -8.33 18.52
CA LYS A 441 -2.95 -9.69 18.87
C LYS A 441 -1.79 -10.64 19.21
N GLY A 442 -0.54 -10.19 19.08
CA GLY A 442 0.64 -11.02 19.27
C GLY A 442 0.86 -12.07 18.18
N TRP A 443 0.26 -11.88 17.02
CA TRP A 443 0.47 -12.75 15.85
C TRP A 443 1.74 -12.37 15.08
N LEU A 444 2.17 -11.12 15.18
CA LEU A 444 3.34 -10.56 14.52
C LEU A 444 4.28 -9.94 15.54
N GLU A 445 5.59 -10.12 15.31
CA GLU A 445 6.66 -9.53 16.14
C GLU A 445 6.71 -8.01 15.93
N ALA A 446 6.47 -7.24 16.99
CA ALA A 446 6.40 -5.78 16.93
C ALA A 446 7.71 -5.15 16.41
N SER A 447 8.87 -5.68 16.84
CA SER A 447 10.18 -5.18 16.41
C SER A 447 10.40 -5.26 14.90
N VAL A 448 9.76 -6.21 14.22
CA VAL A 448 9.85 -6.42 12.77
C VAL A 448 8.82 -5.59 12.00
N TYR A 449 7.57 -5.58 12.47
CA TYR A 449 6.47 -5.04 11.68
C TYR A 449 6.08 -3.60 12.04
N GLN A 450 6.38 -3.11 13.24
CA GLN A 450 6.08 -1.72 13.61
C GLN A 450 6.78 -0.71 12.68
N PRO A 451 8.06 -0.87 12.30
CA PRO A 451 8.69 0.02 11.33
C PRO A 451 8.00 0.05 9.95
N VAL A 452 7.43 -1.10 9.51
CA VAL A 452 6.65 -1.18 8.26
C VAL A 452 5.36 -0.38 8.38
N VAL A 453 4.64 -0.53 9.49
CA VAL A 453 3.41 0.23 9.80
C VAL A 453 3.70 1.72 9.87
N ASP A 454 4.77 2.12 10.55
CA ASP A 454 5.12 3.54 10.73
C ASP A 454 5.45 4.22 9.39
N ARG A 455 6.17 3.53 8.50
CA ARG A 455 6.42 4.02 7.14
C ARG A 455 5.12 4.11 6.33
N ALA A 456 4.26 3.08 6.41
CA ALA A 456 2.96 3.09 5.73
C ALA A 456 2.07 4.24 6.24
N TRP A 457 2.05 4.50 7.55
CA TRP A 457 1.29 5.62 8.11
C TRP A 457 1.80 6.96 7.57
N LYS A 458 3.11 7.20 7.60
CA LYS A 458 3.73 8.42 7.04
C LYS A 458 3.40 8.59 5.55
N ALA A 459 3.37 7.50 4.81
CA ALA A 459 3.06 7.51 3.38
C ALA A 459 1.57 7.81 3.08
N ILE A 460 0.65 7.25 3.87
CA ILE A 460 -0.79 7.47 3.74
C ILE A 460 -1.17 8.89 4.17
N VAL A 461 -0.64 9.38 5.28
CA VAL A 461 -1.01 10.70 5.80
C VAL A 461 -0.64 11.84 4.85
N VAL A 462 0.50 11.77 4.18
CA VAL A 462 0.91 12.80 3.20
C VAL A 462 0.06 12.76 1.93
N ARG A 463 -0.48 11.59 1.59
CA ARG A 463 -1.37 11.39 0.43
C ARG A 463 -2.84 11.68 0.71
N THR A 464 -3.18 12.08 1.92
CA THR A 464 -4.54 12.40 2.38
C THR A 464 -4.69 13.89 2.55
N ALA A 465 -5.42 14.56 1.67
CA ALA A 465 -5.74 15.97 1.82
C ALA A 465 -6.80 16.21 2.90
N SER A 466 -6.82 17.39 3.49
CA SER A 466 -7.77 17.74 4.58
C SER A 466 -9.23 17.78 4.13
N ASP A 467 -9.48 17.96 2.83
CA ASP A 467 -10.81 17.94 2.21
C ASP A 467 -11.27 16.55 1.75
N GLY A 468 -10.50 15.51 2.07
CA GLY A 468 -10.80 14.11 1.76
C GLY A 468 -10.35 13.65 0.38
N ARG A 469 -9.66 14.48 -0.41
CA ARG A 469 -9.03 14.03 -1.65
C ARG A 469 -7.79 13.17 -1.36
N LEU A 470 -7.58 12.17 -2.20
CA LEU A 470 -6.58 11.11 -1.99
C LEU A 470 -5.70 10.95 -3.23
N PHE A 471 -4.45 10.52 -3.01
CA PHE A 471 -3.52 10.20 -4.10
C PHE A 471 -3.53 8.71 -4.42
N ASP A 472 -3.67 8.38 -5.70
CA ASP A 472 -3.37 7.07 -6.27
C ASP A 472 -4.20 5.92 -5.67
N VAL A 473 -5.52 6.09 -5.64
CA VAL A 473 -6.45 5.00 -5.36
C VAL A 473 -6.75 4.27 -6.67
N ALA A 474 -6.35 3.00 -6.76
CA ALA A 474 -6.61 2.19 -7.95
C ALA A 474 -8.10 2.08 -8.26
N GLU A 475 -8.48 2.21 -9.52
CA GLU A 475 -9.83 1.86 -9.98
C GLU A 475 -10.12 0.36 -9.83
N SER A 476 -11.37 -0.04 -10.02
CA SER A 476 -11.74 -1.45 -10.08
C SER A 476 -11.05 -2.14 -11.26
N THR A 477 -10.58 -3.38 -11.06
CA THR A 477 -9.87 -4.14 -12.10
C THR A 477 -10.78 -4.60 -13.23
N GLY A 478 -12.09 -4.78 -12.99
CA GLY A 478 -12.96 -5.52 -13.91
C GLY A 478 -12.73 -7.03 -13.81
N THR A 479 -13.36 -7.81 -14.69
CA THR A 479 -13.53 -9.26 -14.47
C THR A 479 -12.99 -10.18 -15.56
N ARG A 480 -12.38 -9.68 -16.65
CA ARG A 480 -12.04 -10.55 -17.81
C ARG A 480 -10.66 -10.24 -18.40
N GLY A 481 -9.95 -11.32 -18.74
CA GLY A 481 -8.81 -11.31 -19.65
C GLY A 481 -7.62 -10.45 -19.23
N LEU A 482 -7.43 -10.24 -17.93
CA LEU A 482 -6.41 -9.34 -17.44
C LEU A 482 -5.00 -9.95 -17.64
N THR A 483 -4.17 -9.19 -18.33
CA THR A 483 -2.73 -9.41 -18.44
C THR A 483 -1.99 -8.64 -17.34
N SER A 484 -0.71 -8.89 -17.14
CA SER A 484 0.12 -8.09 -16.23
C SER A 484 0.09 -6.60 -16.59
N SER A 485 0.09 -6.27 -17.88
CA SER A 485 0.00 -4.90 -18.37
C SER A 485 -1.33 -4.22 -17.96
N ASP A 486 -2.45 -4.96 -17.95
CA ASP A 486 -3.74 -4.40 -17.52
C ASP A 486 -3.72 -3.94 -16.04
N TYR A 487 -2.97 -4.64 -15.19
CA TYR A 487 -2.77 -4.21 -13.80
C TYR A 487 -1.83 -3.01 -13.71
N LEU A 488 -0.70 -3.04 -14.41
CA LEU A 488 0.28 -1.94 -14.39
C LEU A 488 -0.29 -0.62 -14.96
N ARG A 489 -1.25 -0.73 -15.90
CA ARG A 489 -1.92 0.41 -16.55
C ARG A 489 -3.28 0.74 -15.94
N ARG A 490 -3.60 0.18 -14.80
CA ARG A 490 -4.85 0.50 -14.12
C ARG A 490 -4.86 1.97 -13.71
N ALA A 491 -5.96 2.64 -14.04
CA ALA A 491 -6.15 4.04 -13.67
C ALA A 491 -6.11 4.22 -12.15
N ALA A 492 -5.42 5.28 -11.72
CA ALA A 492 -5.39 5.70 -10.33
C ALA A 492 -6.10 7.04 -10.15
N ILE A 493 -7.05 7.07 -9.24
CA ILE A 493 -7.84 8.25 -8.90
C ILE A 493 -6.97 9.19 -8.08
N LEU A 494 -6.98 10.47 -8.46
CA LEU A 494 -6.38 11.58 -7.74
C LEU A 494 -7.49 12.57 -7.37
N ASP A 495 -8.38 12.14 -6.51
CA ASP A 495 -9.53 12.88 -5.99
C ASP A 495 -10.18 12.09 -4.84
N ARG A 496 -11.40 12.45 -4.44
CA ARG A 496 -12.20 11.68 -3.51
C ARG A 496 -12.55 10.31 -4.09
N ASP A 497 -12.23 9.27 -3.36
CA ASP A 497 -12.60 7.90 -3.70
C ASP A 497 -13.15 7.18 -2.47
N PRO A 498 -14.38 6.65 -2.52
CA PRO A 498 -15.00 5.99 -1.36
C PRO A 498 -14.23 4.77 -0.85
N ARG A 499 -13.52 4.02 -1.73
CA ARG A 499 -12.71 2.85 -1.33
C ARG A 499 -11.48 3.31 -0.55
N GLY A 500 -10.72 4.25 -1.12
CA GLY A 500 -9.56 4.84 -0.44
C GLY A 500 -9.95 5.46 0.90
N GLY A 501 -11.01 6.26 0.92
CA GLY A 501 -11.49 6.91 2.13
C GLY A 501 -11.92 5.94 3.23
N ALA A 502 -12.69 4.91 2.88
CA ALA A 502 -13.14 3.90 3.84
C ALA A 502 -11.95 3.16 4.49
N PHE A 503 -11.01 2.67 3.70
CA PHE A 503 -9.88 1.92 4.24
C PHE A 503 -8.85 2.80 4.96
N ALA A 504 -8.68 4.06 4.54
CA ALA A 504 -7.86 5.02 5.29
C ALA A 504 -8.46 5.35 6.66
N MET A 505 -9.78 5.50 6.77
CA MET A 505 -10.45 5.68 8.06
C MET A 505 -10.28 4.45 8.97
N ILE A 506 -10.42 3.25 8.41
CA ILE A 506 -10.16 1.98 9.14
C ILE A 506 -8.71 1.95 9.62
N PHE A 507 -7.74 2.28 8.77
CA PHE A 507 -6.33 2.30 9.13
C PHE A 507 -6.02 3.35 10.20
N ALA A 508 -6.52 4.57 10.03
CA ALA A 508 -6.33 5.65 10.99
C ALA A 508 -6.91 5.33 12.37
N THR A 509 -8.12 4.75 12.42
CA THR A 509 -8.74 4.32 13.69
C THR A 509 -8.00 3.12 14.29
N GLU A 510 -7.49 2.19 13.48
CA GLU A 510 -6.70 1.07 13.94
C GLU A 510 -5.37 1.55 14.55
N VAL A 511 -4.60 2.43 13.88
CA VAL A 511 -3.36 3.01 14.42
C VAL A 511 -3.61 3.78 15.71
N ALA A 512 -4.68 4.56 15.76
CA ALA A 512 -5.05 5.34 16.94
C ALA A 512 -5.57 4.48 18.12
N GLY A 513 -5.88 3.20 17.90
CA GLY A 513 -6.49 2.33 18.91
C GLY A 513 -7.92 2.74 19.28
N ILE A 514 -8.63 3.44 18.41
CA ILE A 514 -9.97 3.95 18.68
C ILE A 514 -11.01 2.90 18.35
N GLY A 515 -11.83 2.53 19.35
CA GLY A 515 -12.95 1.60 19.20
C GLY A 515 -12.56 0.23 18.65
N VAL A 516 -11.31 -0.17 18.82
CA VAL A 516 -10.79 -1.50 18.53
C VAL A 516 -10.64 -2.25 19.85
N GLU A 517 -11.74 -2.61 20.44
CA GLU A 517 -11.75 -3.50 21.61
C GLU A 517 -11.52 -4.93 21.12
N PHE A 518 -10.64 -5.64 21.80
CA PHE A 518 -10.26 -7.01 21.47
C PHE A 518 -10.66 -7.97 22.59
#